data_da2ecdd832b0919dc6daffe296b1d1c3
#
_entry.id   da2ecdd832b0919dc6daffe296b1d1c3
#
_cell.length_a   1.000
_cell.length_b   1.000
_cell.length_c   1.000
_cell.angle_alpha   90.00
_cell.angle_beta   90.00
_cell.angle_gamma   90.00
#
_symmetry.space_group_name_H-M   'P 1'
#
loop_
_entity.id
_entity.type
_entity.pdbx_description
1 polymer ?
#
loop_
_entity_poly.entity_id
_entity_poly.type
_entity_poly.pdbx_seq_one_letter_code
_entity_poly.pdbx_strand_id
1 'polypeptide(L)'
;MNTESIRKDIEKFGYGKDHPDHELLVQLIMTAKGIQKASKSQEWTDNKLHRINIRVCGRTFCFSVRPEVEYYLREAAKILNQ
;
A
#
# COMPACT_ATOMS: atom_id res chain seq x y z
N MET A 1 13.29 5.30 6.69
CA MET A 1 11.87 4.94 6.74
C MET A 1 11.70 3.66 7.53
N ASN A 2 10.71 3.64 8.40
CA ASN A 2 10.52 2.48 9.28
C ASN A 2 9.68 1.40 8.59
N THR A 3 10.33 0.31 8.20
CA THR A 3 9.63 -0.77 7.50
C THR A 3 8.69 -1.56 8.41
N GLU A 4 8.89 -1.50 9.72
CA GLU A 4 7.97 -2.19 10.62
C GLU A 4 6.56 -1.65 10.56
N SER A 5 6.42 -0.33 10.44
CA SER A 5 5.12 0.30 10.30
C SER A 5 4.44 -0.18 9.01
N ILE A 6 5.23 -0.27 7.94
CA ILE A 6 4.71 -0.74 6.65
C ILE A 6 4.25 -2.19 6.75
N ARG A 7 5.03 -3.03 7.42
CA ARG A 7 4.67 -4.44 7.57
C ARG A 7 3.40 -4.61 8.39
N LYS A 8 3.20 -3.76 9.41
CA LYS A 8 1.97 -3.78 10.19
C LYS A 8 0.76 -3.39 9.35
N ASP A 9 0.92 -2.39 8.50
CA ASP A 9 -0.17 -2.00 7.61
C ASP A 9 -0.54 -3.13 6.66
N ILE A 10 0.46 -3.83 6.14
CA ILE A 10 0.23 -4.95 5.23
C ILE A 10 -0.50 -6.08 5.95
N GLU A 11 -0.17 -6.33 7.21
CA GLU A 11 -0.88 -7.33 7.99
C GLU A 11 -2.34 -6.95 8.18
N LYS A 12 -2.62 -5.66 8.40
CA LYS A 12 -3.99 -5.18 8.52
C LYS A 12 -4.78 -5.40 7.24
N PHE A 13 -4.11 -5.35 6.10
CA PHE A 13 -4.77 -5.60 4.82
C PHE A 13 -4.99 -7.09 4.56
N GLY A 14 -4.47 -7.96 5.40
CA GLY A 14 -4.62 -9.40 5.24
C GLY A 14 -3.48 -10.08 4.51
N TYR A 15 -2.35 -9.40 4.34
CA TYR A 15 -1.19 -9.94 3.63
C TYR A 15 0.03 -10.00 4.55
N GLY A 16 -0.09 -10.76 5.64
CA GLY A 16 0.98 -10.85 6.62
C GLY A 16 2.23 -11.55 6.12
N LYS A 17 3.17 -11.78 7.03
CA LYS A 17 4.47 -12.34 6.68
C LYS A 17 4.38 -13.69 5.99
N ASP A 18 3.33 -14.44 6.25
CA ASP A 18 3.16 -15.76 5.65
C ASP A 18 2.67 -15.70 4.22
N HIS A 19 2.23 -14.54 3.77
CA HIS A 19 1.75 -14.41 2.40
C HIS A 19 2.95 -14.35 1.45
N PRO A 20 2.92 -15.10 0.35
CA PRO A 20 4.06 -15.14 -0.58
C PRO A 20 4.37 -13.78 -1.21
N ASP A 21 3.41 -12.88 -1.25
CA ASP A 21 3.59 -11.57 -1.87
C ASP A 21 3.88 -10.47 -0.86
N HIS A 22 4.17 -10.84 0.38
CA HIS A 22 4.42 -9.85 1.44
C HIS A 22 5.51 -8.85 1.04
N GLU A 23 6.62 -9.33 0.50
CA GLU A 23 7.73 -8.44 0.13
C GLU A 23 7.36 -7.54 -1.04
N LEU A 24 6.59 -8.04 -1.98
CA LEU A 24 6.12 -7.20 -3.09
C LEU A 24 5.25 -6.06 -2.55
N LEU A 25 4.40 -6.36 -1.58
CA LEU A 25 3.56 -5.35 -0.96
C LEU A 25 4.37 -4.34 -0.15
N VAL A 26 5.46 -4.79 0.48
CA VAL A 26 6.36 -3.86 1.15
C VAL A 26 6.90 -2.84 0.14
N GLN A 27 7.32 -3.32 -1.02
CA GLN A 27 7.81 -2.42 -2.07
C GLN A 27 6.73 -1.45 -2.52
N LEU A 28 5.52 -1.94 -2.73
CA LEU A 28 4.40 -1.11 -3.16
C LEU A 28 4.11 0.00 -2.15
N ILE A 29 3.99 -0.37 -0.89
CA ILE A 29 3.65 0.59 0.15
C ILE A 29 4.79 1.59 0.36
N MET A 30 6.04 1.13 0.35
CA MET A 30 7.18 2.03 0.46
C MET A 30 7.19 3.07 -0.65
N THR A 31 6.96 2.62 -1.87
CA THR A 31 6.93 3.51 -3.03
C THR A 31 5.80 4.51 -2.90
N ALA A 32 4.63 4.05 -2.48
CA ALA A 32 3.47 4.93 -2.30
C ALA A 32 3.72 5.96 -1.21
N LYS A 33 4.34 5.56 -0.11
CA LYS A 33 4.67 6.51 0.97
C LYS A 33 5.72 7.50 0.53
N GLY A 34 6.61 7.10 -0.36
CA GLY A 34 7.58 8.01 -0.94
C GLY A 34 6.92 9.10 -1.79
N ILE A 35 5.87 8.75 -2.51
CA ILE A 35 5.10 9.71 -3.28
C ILE A 35 4.37 10.68 -2.34
N GLN A 36 3.90 10.18 -1.21
CA GLN A 36 3.13 10.94 -0.24
C GLN A 36 3.98 11.83 0.66
N LYS A 37 5.27 11.84 0.48
CA LYS A 37 6.19 12.45 1.45
C LYS A 37 5.91 13.91 1.79
N ALA A 38 5.23 14.63 0.93
CA ALA A 38 4.90 16.03 1.17
C ALA A 38 3.66 16.19 2.05
N SER A 39 2.93 15.12 2.28
CA SER A 39 1.71 15.15 3.09
C SER A 39 2.06 14.88 4.53
N LYS A 40 1.43 15.61 5.43
CA LYS A 40 1.59 15.31 6.83
C LYS A 40 0.94 13.98 7.14
N SER A 41 1.49 13.29 8.14
CA SER A 41 1.10 11.96 8.54
C SER A 41 -0.40 11.76 8.53
N GLN A 42 -0.91 11.15 7.50
CA GLN A 42 -2.28 10.69 7.45
C GLN A 42 -2.26 9.20 7.58
N GLU A 43 -3.11 8.69 8.44
CA GLU A 43 -3.23 7.27 8.55
C GLU A 43 -3.94 6.74 7.33
N TRP A 44 -3.42 5.64 6.82
CA TRP A 44 -3.98 5.03 5.62
C TRP A 44 -5.25 4.25 5.91
N THR A 45 -5.42 3.82 7.15
CA THR A 45 -6.57 3.05 7.57
C THR A 45 -7.28 3.83 8.66
N ASP A 46 -8.20 4.69 8.27
CA ASP A 46 -8.96 5.51 9.19
C ASP A 46 -10.45 5.31 8.94
N ASN A 47 -11.25 6.25 9.38
CA ASN A 47 -12.70 6.12 9.46
C ASN A 47 -13.41 5.85 8.15
N LYS A 48 -12.97 6.48 7.08
CA LYS A 48 -13.64 6.35 5.78
C LYS A 48 -12.79 5.55 4.83
N LEU A 49 -12.95 4.24 4.92
CA LEU A 49 -12.22 3.35 4.04
C LEU A 49 -13.08 2.98 2.84
N HIS A 50 -12.45 2.86 1.69
CA HIS A 50 -13.12 2.21 0.59
C HIS A 50 -12.19 1.17 -0.01
N ARG A 51 -12.81 0.18 -0.64
CA ARG A 51 -12.07 -0.94 -1.17
C ARG A 51 -11.58 -0.63 -2.56
N ILE A 52 -10.31 -0.88 -2.81
CA ILE A 52 -9.70 -0.69 -4.11
C ILE A 52 -8.96 -1.95 -4.52
N ASN A 53 -8.78 -2.12 -5.81
CA ASN A 53 -7.99 -3.22 -6.36
C ASN A 53 -6.78 -2.62 -7.08
N ILE A 54 -5.60 -3.11 -6.72
CA ILE A 54 -4.35 -2.64 -7.29
C ILE A 54 -3.64 -3.83 -7.94
N ARG A 55 -3.21 -3.66 -9.17
CA ARG A 55 -2.50 -4.70 -9.89
C ARG A 55 -1.02 -4.38 -9.97
N VAL A 56 -0.20 -5.29 -9.46
CA VAL A 56 1.25 -5.12 -9.43
C VAL A 56 1.90 -6.40 -9.92
N CYS A 57 2.72 -6.29 -10.95
CA CYS A 57 3.49 -7.43 -11.48
C CYS A 57 2.62 -8.64 -11.79
N GLY A 58 1.44 -8.39 -12.37
CA GLY A 58 0.53 -9.46 -12.74
C GLY A 58 -0.32 -10.00 -11.60
N ARG A 59 -0.19 -9.45 -10.42
CA ARG A 59 -0.97 -9.87 -9.26
C ARG A 59 -1.93 -8.78 -8.84
N THR A 60 -3.12 -9.15 -8.43
CA THR A 60 -4.14 -8.20 -8.01
C THR A 60 -4.29 -8.27 -6.49
N PHE A 61 -4.24 -7.12 -5.86
CA PHE A 61 -4.40 -7.02 -4.42
C PHE A 61 -5.58 -6.13 -4.09
N CYS A 62 -6.27 -6.46 -3.01
CA CYS A 62 -7.43 -5.70 -2.56
C CYS A 62 -7.07 -5.02 -1.24
N PHE A 63 -7.27 -3.72 -1.19
CA PHE A 63 -6.99 -2.95 0.02
C PHE A 63 -8.21 -2.13 0.41
N SER A 64 -8.38 -1.92 1.71
CA SER A 64 -9.36 -0.97 2.23
C SER A 64 -8.57 0.20 2.79
N VAL A 65 -8.61 1.33 2.11
CA VAL A 65 -7.80 2.50 2.45
C VAL A 65 -8.61 3.76 2.26
N ARG A 66 -8.09 4.87 2.75
CA ARG A 66 -8.71 6.16 2.54
C ARG A 66 -8.64 6.54 1.06
N PRO A 67 -9.63 7.30 0.57
CA PRO A 67 -9.65 7.66 -0.85
C PRO A 67 -8.38 8.35 -1.35
N GLU A 68 -7.75 9.17 -0.53
CA GLU A 68 -6.53 9.87 -0.93
C GLU A 68 -5.39 8.90 -1.17
N VAL A 69 -5.37 7.80 -0.44
CA VAL A 69 -4.30 6.81 -0.53
C VAL A 69 -4.37 6.04 -1.83
N GLU A 70 -5.55 5.91 -2.41
CA GLU A 70 -5.70 5.19 -3.67
C GLU A 70 -4.79 5.78 -4.75
N TYR A 71 -4.74 7.10 -4.85
CA TYR A 71 -3.90 7.75 -5.85
C TYR A 71 -2.43 7.32 -5.69
N TYR A 72 -1.94 7.34 -4.46
CA TYR A 72 -0.53 6.99 -4.20
C TYR A 72 -0.26 5.52 -4.53
N LEU A 73 -1.19 4.65 -4.20
CA LEU A 73 -1.02 3.22 -4.48
C LEU A 73 -1.03 2.95 -5.97
N ARG A 74 -1.90 3.63 -6.73
CA ARG A 74 -1.95 3.44 -8.18
C ARG A 74 -0.69 3.94 -8.85
N GLU A 75 -0.17 5.08 -8.40
CA GLU A 75 1.07 5.61 -8.96
C GLU A 75 2.26 4.71 -8.62
N ALA A 76 2.31 4.21 -7.40
CA ALA A 76 3.36 3.27 -7.00
C ALA A 76 3.30 2.00 -7.85
N ALA A 77 2.10 1.50 -8.10
CA ALA A 77 1.94 0.31 -8.93
C ALA A 77 2.47 0.54 -10.34
N LYS A 78 2.22 1.73 -10.90
CA LYS A 78 2.75 2.05 -12.22
C LYS A 78 4.28 1.99 -12.24
N ILE A 79 4.90 2.51 -11.20
CA ILE A 79 6.36 2.51 -11.10
C ILE A 79 6.87 1.07 -11.05
N LEU A 80 6.24 0.23 -10.25
CA LEU A 80 6.67 -1.15 -10.10
C LEU A 80 6.36 -2.01 -11.32
N ASN A 81 5.39 -1.61 -12.12
CA ASN A 81 4.99 -2.37 -13.32
C ASN A 81 5.81 -2.01 -14.56
N GLN A 82 6.72 -1.08 -14.43
CA GLN A 82 7.57 -0.72 -15.57
C GLN A 82 8.59 -1.80 -15.89
#